data_f5176ee375c6555bb15dd312c7c6e2b3
#
_entry.id   f5176ee375c6555bb15dd312c7c6e2b3
#
_cell.length_a   1.000
_cell.length_b   1.000
_cell.length_c   1.000
_cell.angle_alpha   90.00
_cell.angle_beta   90.00
_cell.angle_gamma   90.00
#
_symmetry.space_group_name_H-M   'P 1'
#
loop_
_entity.id
_entity.type
_entity.pdbx_description
1 polymer ?
#
loop_
_entity_poly.entity_id
_entity_poly.type
_entity_poly.pdbx_seq_one_letter_code
_entity_poly.pdbx_strand_id
1 'polypeptide(L)'
;MFRFSRIGYALLFLGAVGFAIGAQPATASDDSANIIKYRKQVMVANASHITAIFSVLKGETSYSSHVAAHARAIAASSAMILDIFPVGSGEGTAALPSIWQDWPKFEAATKALETAANDLIVAA
;
A
#
# COMPACT_ATOMS: atom_id res chain seq x y z
N MET A 1 -44.70 1.04 59.55
CA MET A 1 -45.38 1.85 58.54
C MET A 1 -44.35 2.58 57.73
N PHE A 2 -43.79 1.92 56.69
CA PHE A 2 -42.76 2.50 55.82
C PHE A 2 -43.29 2.57 54.39
N ARG A 3 -43.41 3.79 53.90
CA ARG A 3 -43.80 4.10 52.51
C ARG A 3 -42.58 3.94 51.63
N PHE A 4 -42.55 2.93 50.78
CA PHE A 4 -41.58 2.80 49.71
C PHE A 4 -41.96 3.68 48.53
N SER A 5 -41.10 4.66 48.27
CA SER A 5 -41.17 5.55 47.13
C SER A 5 -40.81 4.78 45.84
N ARG A 6 -41.65 4.98 44.82
CA ARG A 6 -41.46 4.42 43.49
C ARG A 6 -40.27 5.11 42.81
N ILE A 7 -39.19 4.37 42.61
CA ILE A 7 -38.09 4.79 41.76
C ILE A 7 -38.40 4.27 40.34
N GLY A 8 -38.69 5.23 39.45
CA GLY A 8 -38.89 4.94 38.04
C GLY A 8 -37.58 4.55 37.36
N TYR A 9 -37.55 3.38 36.75
CA TYR A 9 -36.47 2.97 35.87
C TYR A 9 -36.65 3.65 34.52
N ALA A 10 -35.84 4.67 34.26
CA ALA A 10 -35.68 5.21 32.92
C ALA A 10 -34.84 4.21 32.11
N LEU A 11 -35.49 3.52 31.18
CA LEU A 11 -34.83 2.70 30.16
C LEU A 11 -34.07 3.63 29.19
N LEU A 12 -32.77 3.70 29.36
CA LEU A 12 -31.85 4.27 28.36
C LEU A 12 -31.77 3.30 27.19
N PHE A 13 -32.45 3.62 26.10
CA PHE A 13 -32.21 3.00 24.78
C PHE A 13 -30.83 3.47 24.31
N LEU A 14 -29.80 2.64 24.50
CA LEU A 14 -28.56 2.77 23.77
C LEU A 14 -28.81 2.35 22.33
N GLY A 15 -29.07 3.33 21.46
CA GLY A 15 -29.05 3.13 20.03
C GLY A 15 -27.64 2.70 19.59
N ALA A 16 -27.49 1.46 19.19
CA ALA A 16 -26.32 0.98 18.50
C ALA A 16 -26.25 1.70 17.15
N VAL A 17 -25.50 2.78 17.07
CA VAL A 17 -25.10 3.38 15.80
C VAL A 17 -24.10 2.41 15.18
N GLY A 18 -24.59 1.53 14.33
CA GLY A 18 -23.77 0.69 13.49
C GLY A 18 -22.96 1.60 12.55
N PHE A 19 -21.69 1.79 12.85
CA PHE A 19 -20.74 2.31 11.88
C PHE A 19 -20.58 1.23 10.81
N ALA A 20 -21.39 1.31 9.76
CA ALA A 20 -21.08 0.68 8.50
C ALA A 20 -19.83 1.41 7.98
N ILE A 21 -18.65 0.79 8.14
CA ILE A 21 -17.47 1.16 7.40
C ILE A 21 -17.75 0.70 5.97
N GLY A 22 -18.56 1.47 5.25
CA GLY A 22 -18.66 1.39 3.81
C GLY A 22 -17.26 1.76 3.29
N ALA A 23 -16.63 0.85 2.55
CA ALA A 23 -15.50 1.21 1.71
C ALA A 23 -15.98 2.34 0.81
N GLN A 24 -15.67 3.59 1.18
CA GLN A 24 -15.88 4.71 0.29
C GLN A 24 -14.91 4.51 -0.87
N PRO A 25 -15.39 4.52 -2.12
CA PRO A 25 -14.48 4.70 -3.22
C PRO A 25 -13.72 5.99 -2.92
N ALA A 26 -12.41 5.97 -3.10
CA ALA A 26 -11.55 7.14 -2.98
C ALA A 26 -12.01 8.17 -4.03
N THR A 27 -13.01 8.95 -3.67
CA THR A 27 -13.54 10.07 -4.42
C THR A 27 -13.28 11.30 -3.57
N ALA A 28 -12.08 11.74 -3.58
CA ALA A 28 -11.74 13.11 -3.40
C ALA A 28 -10.33 13.20 -3.96
N SER A 29 -10.13 14.12 -4.82
CA SER A 29 -8.85 14.69 -5.18
C SER A 29 -7.88 14.64 -3.98
N ASP A 30 -7.24 13.50 -3.76
CA ASP A 30 -6.00 13.54 -3.01
C ASP A 30 -5.17 14.60 -3.71
N ASP A 31 -4.80 15.64 -2.99
CA ASP A 31 -3.95 16.67 -3.51
C ASP A 31 -2.76 15.96 -4.19
N SER A 32 -2.46 16.31 -5.44
CA SER A 32 -1.38 15.71 -6.22
C SER A 32 -0.08 15.65 -5.41
N ALA A 33 0.14 16.61 -4.52
CA ALA A 33 1.28 16.65 -3.61
C ALA A 33 1.26 15.47 -2.61
N ASN A 34 0.11 15.08 -2.09
CA ASN A 34 -0.02 13.95 -1.17
C ASN A 34 0.18 12.61 -1.89
N ILE A 35 -0.36 12.46 -3.10
CA ILE A 35 -0.12 11.28 -3.94
C ILE A 35 1.37 11.14 -4.25
N ILE A 36 2.03 12.21 -4.66
CA ILE A 36 3.46 12.23 -4.95
C ILE A 36 4.28 11.85 -3.71
N LYS A 37 3.93 12.40 -2.54
CA LYS A 37 4.58 12.08 -1.27
C LYS A 37 4.42 10.59 -0.93
N TYR A 38 3.22 10.05 -1.03
CA TYR A 38 2.93 8.64 -0.77
C TYR A 38 3.68 7.73 -1.75
N ARG A 39 3.60 8.02 -3.05
CA ARG A 39 4.35 7.30 -4.09
C ARG A 39 5.84 7.23 -3.80
N LYS A 40 6.46 8.34 -3.41
CA LYS A 40 7.88 8.37 -3.06
C LYS A 40 8.20 7.38 -1.95
N GLN A 41 7.36 7.26 -0.92
CA GLN A 41 7.58 6.29 0.16
C GLN A 41 7.47 4.84 -0.33
N VAL A 42 6.49 4.52 -1.14
CA VAL A 42 6.33 3.17 -1.73
C VAL A 42 7.53 2.81 -2.59
N MET A 43 7.99 3.73 -3.46
CA MET A 43 9.13 3.48 -4.35
C MET A 43 10.45 3.36 -3.58
N VAL A 44 10.65 4.13 -2.52
CA VAL A 44 11.81 4.00 -1.62
C VAL A 44 11.80 2.66 -0.89
N ALA A 45 10.65 2.21 -0.41
CA ALA A 45 10.52 0.90 0.24
C ALA A 45 10.90 -0.23 -0.74
N ASN A 46 10.40 -0.19 -1.98
CA ASN A 46 10.75 -1.16 -3.00
C ASN A 46 12.26 -1.16 -3.30
N ALA A 47 12.86 0.00 -3.48
CA ALA A 47 14.30 0.12 -3.70
C ALA A 47 15.11 -0.46 -2.54
N SER A 48 14.67 -0.24 -1.29
CA SER A 48 15.31 -0.79 -0.10
C SER A 48 15.23 -2.32 -0.05
N HIS A 49 14.07 -2.90 -0.38
CA HIS A 49 13.93 -4.36 -0.46
C HIS A 49 14.81 -4.97 -1.55
N ILE A 50 14.86 -4.36 -2.74
CA ILE A 50 15.74 -4.78 -3.83
C ILE A 50 17.21 -4.71 -3.40
N THR A 51 17.63 -3.62 -2.76
CA THR A 51 19.00 -3.46 -2.27
C THR A 51 19.36 -4.53 -1.25
N ALA A 52 18.46 -4.84 -0.31
CA ALA A 52 18.68 -5.90 0.69
C ALA A 52 18.86 -7.28 0.03
N ILE A 53 18.06 -7.61 -0.99
CA ILE A 53 18.21 -8.84 -1.77
C ILE A 53 19.60 -8.88 -2.43
N PHE A 54 20.02 -7.80 -3.07
CA PHE A 54 21.34 -7.74 -3.72
C PHE A 54 22.48 -7.89 -2.72
N SER A 55 22.39 -7.34 -1.51
CA SER A 55 23.42 -7.53 -0.48
C SER A 55 23.58 -9.00 -0.10
N VAL A 56 22.47 -9.76 -0.04
CA VAL A 56 22.52 -11.21 0.19
C VAL A 56 23.15 -11.92 -1.01
N LEU A 57 22.70 -11.63 -2.23
CA LEU A 57 23.19 -12.30 -3.45
C LEU A 57 24.67 -12.05 -3.72
N LYS A 58 25.19 -10.89 -3.33
CA LYS A 58 26.64 -10.56 -3.42
C LYS A 58 27.46 -11.15 -2.29
N GLY A 59 26.85 -11.79 -1.31
CA GLY A 59 27.54 -12.34 -0.14
C GLY A 59 28.00 -11.28 0.86
N GLU A 60 27.47 -10.06 0.80
CA GLU A 60 27.76 -8.99 1.77
C GLU A 60 27.14 -9.30 3.13
N THR A 61 26.14 -10.17 3.17
CA THR A 61 25.46 -10.68 4.38
C THR A 61 25.02 -12.13 4.20
N SER A 62 24.88 -12.86 5.30
CA SER A 62 24.48 -14.29 5.30
C SER A 62 22.96 -14.52 5.43
N TYR A 63 22.14 -13.48 5.40
CA TYR A 63 20.69 -13.57 5.66
C TYR A 63 19.88 -14.10 4.46
N SER A 64 20.30 -15.24 3.88
CA SER A 64 19.61 -15.85 2.72
C SER A 64 18.13 -16.15 3.01
N SER A 65 17.79 -16.54 4.24
CA SER A 65 16.40 -16.78 4.65
C SER A 65 15.49 -15.55 4.61
N HIS A 66 16.05 -14.34 4.50
CA HIS A 66 15.27 -13.10 4.40
C HIS A 66 14.87 -12.76 2.95
N VAL A 67 15.49 -13.37 1.95
CA VAL A 67 15.24 -13.05 0.52
C VAL A 67 13.75 -13.21 0.18
N ALA A 68 13.13 -14.31 0.57
CA ALA A 68 11.70 -14.54 0.32
C ALA A 68 10.80 -13.49 0.99
N ALA A 69 11.15 -12.97 2.17
CA ALA A 69 10.39 -11.93 2.85
C ALA A 69 10.46 -10.60 2.08
N HIS A 70 11.65 -10.20 1.62
CA HIS A 70 11.82 -9.01 0.78
C HIS A 70 11.10 -9.15 -0.56
N ALA A 71 11.15 -10.32 -1.19
CA ALA A 71 10.45 -10.58 -2.44
C ALA A 71 8.92 -10.49 -2.28
N ARG A 72 8.34 -10.99 -1.17
CA ARG A 72 6.92 -10.83 -0.85
C ARG A 72 6.52 -9.36 -0.70
N ALA A 73 7.35 -8.55 -0.05
CA ALA A 73 7.09 -7.12 0.11
C ALA A 73 7.07 -6.41 -1.25
N ILE A 74 7.99 -6.76 -2.17
CA ILE A 74 8.02 -6.22 -3.54
C ILE A 74 6.78 -6.67 -4.32
N ALA A 75 6.40 -7.95 -4.27
CA ALA A 75 5.20 -8.44 -4.95
C ALA A 75 3.93 -7.73 -4.48
N ALA A 76 3.77 -7.58 -3.16
CA ALA A 76 2.62 -6.88 -2.57
C ALA A 76 2.54 -5.41 -2.98
N SER A 77 3.68 -4.71 -2.99
CA SER A 77 3.71 -3.30 -3.37
C SER A 77 3.58 -3.07 -4.88
N SER A 78 4.00 -4.05 -5.70
CA SER A 78 3.85 -3.98 -7.17
C SER A 78 2.38 -3.84 -7.58
N ALA A 79 1.46 -4.50 -6.87
CA ALA A 79 0.03 -4.39 -7.13
C ALA A 79 -0.54 -2.97 -6.95
N MET A 80 0.14 -2.11 -6.18
CA MET A 80 -0.29 -0.73 -5.89
C MET A 80 0.34 0.30 -6.84
N ILE A 81 1.35 -0.09 -7.63
CA ILE A 81 2.15 0.89 -8.40
C ILE A 81 1.28 1.66 -9.39
N LEU A 82 0.38 1.01 -10.10
CA LEU A 82 -0.44 1.67 -11.12
C LEU A 82 -1.36 2.73 -10.51
N ASP A 83 -1.86 2.51 -9.31
CA ASP A 83 -2.79 3.42 -8.64
C ASP A 83 -2.12 4.73 -8.19
N ILE A 84 -0.80 4.70 -7.96
CA ILE A 84 -0.05 5.83 -7.43
C ILE A 84 0.62 6.70 -8.50
N PHE A 85 0.30 6.46 -9.79
CA PHE A 85 0.75 7.26 -10.92
C PHE A 85 -0.41 7.88 -11.72
N PRO A 86 -1.36 8.58 -11.09
CA PRO A 86 -2.44 9.21 -11.83
C PRO A 86 -1.89 10.25 -12.83
N VAL A 87 -2.66 10.49 -13.89
CA VAL A 87 -2.32 11.50 -14.90
C VAL A 87 -2.11 12.86 -14.22
N GLY A 88 -1.07 13.58 -14.63
CA GLY A 88 -0.72 14.88 -14.07
C GLY A 88 0.13 14.85 -12.80
N SER A 89 0.44 13.67 -12.25
CA SER A 89 1.27 13.55 -11.04
C SER A 89 2.78 13.48 -11.33
N GLY A 90 3.21 13.80 -12.53
CA GLY A 90 4.62 13.75 -12.95
C GLY A 90 5.40 15.03 -12.69
N GLU A 91 4.73 16.18 -12.71
CA GLU A 91 5.37 17.48 -12.60
C GLU A 91 6.14 17.65 -11.29
N GLY A 92 7.35 18.18 -11.38
CA GLY A 92 8.21 18.38 -10.20
C GLY A 92 8.74 17.10 -9.55
N THR A 93 8.67 15.96 -10.25
CA THR A 93 9.14 14.65 -9.76
C THR A 93 10.20 14.04 -10.70
N ALA A 94 10.84 12.95 -10.26
CA ALA A 94 11.74 12.16 -11.10
C ALA A 94 11.00 11.15 -12.01
N ALA A 95 9.66 11.10 -11.98
CA ALA A 95 8.89 10.25 -12.85
C ALA A 95 8.95 10.77 -14.30
N LEU A 96 9.35 9.90 -15.21
CA LEU A 96 9.51 10.27 -16.61
C LEU A 96 8.16 10.45 -17.31
N PRO A 97 7.97 11.44 -18.17
CA PRO A 97 6.75 11.65 -18.95
C PRO A 97 6.31 10.42 -19.76
N SER A 98 7.26 9.59 -20.18
CA SER A 98 7.01 8.34 -20.91
C SER A 98 6.11 7.36 -20.18
N ILE A 99 5.99 7.45 -18.85
CA ILE A 99 5.05 6.65 -18.05
C ILE A 99 3.62 6.85 -18.53
N TRP A 100 3.22 8.10 -18.73
CA TRP A 100 1.85 8.44 -19.15
C TRP A 100 1.68 8.46 -20.68
N GLN A 101 2.77 8.64 -21.42
CA GLN A 101 2.77 8.60 -22.89
C GLN A 101 2.64 7.18 -23.44
N ASP A 102 3.16 6.19 -22.72
CA ASP A 102 3.09 4.77 -23.07
C ASP A 102 2.66 3.95 -21.84
N TRP A 103 1.45 4.20 -21.39
CA TRP A 103 0.88 3.54 -20.22
C TRP A 103 0.90 2.00 -20.32
N PRO A 104 0.56 1.37 -21.49
CA PRO A 104 0.64 -0.09 -21.61
C PRO A 104 2.03 -0.65 -21.34
N LYS A 105 3.09 0.06 -21.70
CA LYS A 105 4.46 -0.35 -21.43
C LYS A 105 4.79 -0.25 -19.93
N PHE A 106 4.32 0.79 -19.26
CA PHE A 106 4.48 0.93 -17.82
C PHE A 106 3.73 -0.16 -17.05
N GLU A 107 2.49 -0.47 -17.45
CA GLU A 107 1.69 -1.57 -16.90
C GLU A 107 2.40 -2.92 -17.08
N ALA A 108 2.92 -3.21 -18.29
CA ALA A 108 3.69 -4.43 -18.56
C ALA A 108 4.95 -4.52 -17.68
N ALA A 109 5.67 -3.42 -17.46
CA ALA A 109 6.85 -3.37 -16.60
C ALA A 109 6.49 -3.65 -15.13
N THR A 110 5.40 -3.09 -14.65
CA THR A 110 4.89 -3.33 -13.29
C THR A 110 4.50 -4.80 -13.11
N LYS A 111 3.83 -5.38 -14.09
CA LYS A 111 3.47 -6.81 -14.08
C LYS A 111 4.69 -7.72 -14.11
N ALA A 112 5.71 -7.36 -14.88
CA ALA A 112 6.98 -8.10 -14.91
C ALA A 112 7.68 -8.07 -13.55
N LEU A 113 7.66 -6.93 -12.85
CA LEU A 113 8.22 -6.82 -11.49
C LEU A 113 7.47 -7.74 -10.51
N GLU A 114 6.15 -7.74 -10.54
CA GLU A 114 5.32 -8.62 -9.70
C GLU A 114 5.64 -10.11 -9.97
N THR A 115 5.73 -10.49 -11.24
CA THR A 115 6.06 -11.86 -11.65
C THR A 115 7.44 -12.27 -11.16
N ALA A 116 8.47 -11.43 -11.39
CA ALA A 116 9.83 -11.72 -10.95
C ALA A 116 9.94 -11.84 -9.43
N ALA A 117 9.21 -11.02 -8.69
CA ALA A 117 9.16 -11.11 -7.23
C ALA A 117 8.51 -12.42 -6.76
N ASN A 118 7.42 -12.85 -7.40
CA ASN A 118 6.78 -14.13 -7.10
C ASN A 118 7.67 -15.33 -7.44
N ASP A 119 8.37 -15.30 -8.56
CA ASP A 119 9.34 -16.34 -8.94
C ASP A 119 10.47 -16.43 -7.91
N LEU A 120 10.96 -15.29 -7.42
CA LEU A 120 11.99 -15.25 -6.39
C LEU A 120 11.50 -15.80 -5.04
N ILE A 121 10.23 -15.62 -4.67
CA ILE A 121 9.65 -16.23 -3.45
C ILE A 121 9.75 -17.75 -3.51
N VAL A 122 9.53 -18.33 -4.70
CA VAL A 122 9.56 -19.79 -4.89
C VAL A 122 10.99 -20.31 -4.90
N ALA A 123 11.94 -19.51 -5.41
CA ALA A 123 13.34 -19.92 -5.55
C ALA A 123 14.17 -19.73 -4.27
N ALA A 124 13.71 -18.96 -3.29
CA ALA A 124 14.42 -18.60 -2.07
C ALA A 124 14.02 -19.46 -0.88
#